data_c8cb44b808013a492ec5f555f9720083
#
_entry.id   c8cb44b808013a492ec5f555f9720083
#
_cell.length_a   1.000
_cell.length_b   1.000
_cell.length_c   1.000
_cell.angle_alpha   90.00
_cell.angle_beta   90.00
_cell.angle_gamma   90.00
#
_symmetry.space_group_name_H-M   'P 1'
#
loop_
_entity.id
_entity.type
_entity.pdbx_description
1 polymer ?
#
loop_
_entity_poly.entity_id
_entity_poly.type
_entity_poly.pdbx_seq_one_letter_code
_entity_poly.pdbx_strand_id
1 'polypeptide(L)'
;MPEPAAAASAPPQDLRARYAAAFGAWLEGRDERELGTAYALGREAVSAQLSVLDLAETHHDAIRAALSEEPDAERRTELVQAAGVFFNEALSTFEIAHRGYHEVQEVARLEHEHAMQLRALTEASRPRA
;
A
#
# COMPACT_ATOMS: atom_id res chain seq x y z
N MET A 1 24.04 5.75 -15.14
CA MET A 1 23.09 6.84 -14.93
C MET A 1 21.78 6.35 -14.36
N PRO A 2 21.45 6.73 -13.21
CA PRO A 2 20.21 6.29 -12.61
C PRO A 2 19.00 6.89 -13.29
N GLU A 3 17.91 6.14 -13.26
CA GLU A 3 16.66 6.58 -13.84
C GLU A 3 15.53 6.47 -12.84
N PRO A 4 15.54 7.28 -11.85
CA PRO A 4 14.59 7.15 -10.76
C PRO A 4 13.14 7.32 -11.17
N ALA A 5 12.88 8.11 -12.19
CA ALA A 5 11.49 8.34 -12.60
C ALA A 5 10.83 7.04 -13.09
N ALA A 6 11.56 6.26 -13.87
CA ALA A 6 11.03 5.01 -14.39
C ALA A 6 10.81 4.00 -13.26
N ALA A 7 11.74 3.96 -12.30
CA ALA A 7 11.63 3.03 -11.19
C ALA A 7 10.46 3.36 -10.26
N ALA A 8 10.06 4.64 -10.21
CA ALA A 8 9.02 5.06 -9.28
C ALA A 8 7.63 4.56 -9.63
N SER A 9 7.41 4.11 -10.87
CA SER A 9 6.08 3.71 -11.30
C SER A 9 5.78 2.23 -11.07
N ALA A 10 6.75 1.47 -10.56
CA ALA A 10 6.57 0.03 -10.32
C ALA A 10 6.81 -0.29 -8.85
N PRO A 11 6.16 -1.34 -8.31
CA PRO A 11 6.43 -1.74 -6.93
C PRO A 11 7.89 -2.13 -6.78
N PRO A 12 8.51 -1.77 -5.65
CA PRO A 12 9.88 -2.20 -5.40
C PRO A 12 9.99 -3.71 -5.41
N GLN A 13 11.05 -4.23 -6.00
CA GLN A 13 11.28 -5.66 -6.03
C GLN A 13 11.34 -6.25 -4.62
N ASP A 14 11.91 -5.48 -3.70
CA ASP A 14 12.00 -5.91 -2.32
C ASP A 14 10.61 -6.12 -1.70
N LEU A 15 9.70 -5.21 -1.93
CA LEU A 15 8.34 -5.35 -1.40
C LEU A 15 7.63 -6.55 -2.01
N ARG A 16 7.76 -6.74 -3.32
CA ARG A 16 7.16 -7.90 -3.99
C ARG A 16 7.72 -9.21 -3.44
N ALA A 17 9.03 -9.27 -3.27
CA ALA A 17 9.67 -10.48 -2.78
C ALA A 17 9.25 -10.79 -1.35
N ARG A 18 9.19 -9.77 -0.51
CA ARG A 18 8.77 -9.96 0.87
C ARG A 18 7.30 -10.35 0.98
N TYR A 19 6.47 -9.78 0.13
CA TYR A 19 5.06 -10.16 0.08
C TYR A 19 4.92 -11.62 -0.31
N ALA A 20 5.60 -12.03 -1.37
CA ALA A 20 5.51 -13.41 -1.86
C ALA A 20 6.01 -14.40 -0.81
N ALA A 21 7.09 -14.05 -0.11
CA ALA A 21 7.65 -14.94 0.91
C ALA A 21 6.70 -15.09 2.10
N ALA A 22 6.16 -13.99 2.59
CA ALA A 22 5.23 -14.04 3.72
C ALA A 22 3.93 -14.73 3.33
N PHE A 23 3.47 -14.48 2.10
CA PHE A 23 2.26 -15.10 1.59
C PHE A 23 2.42 -16.62 1.52
N GLY A 24 3.56 -17.09 0.98
CA GLY A 24 3.82 -18.51 0.89
C GLY A 24 3.90 -19.15 2.26
N ALA A 25 4.55 -18.50 3.20
CA ALA A 25 4.64 -19.02 4.57
C ALA A 25 3.26 -19.09 5.23
N TRP A 26 2.42 -18.09 4.99
CA TRP A 26 1.05 -18.10 5.50
C TRP A 26 0.25 -19.26 4.92
N LEU A 27 0.38 -19.50 3.63
CA LEU A 27 -0.35 -20.61 2.99
C LEU A 27 0.05 -21.96 3.55
N GLU A 28 1.31 -22.11 3.95
CA GLU A 28 1.79 -23.40 4.47
C GLU A 28 1.40 -23.61 5.93
N GLY A 29 1.61 -22.64 6.79
CA GLY A 29 1.49 -22.83 8.22
C GLY A 29 0.32 -22.15 8.90
N ARG A 30 -0.31 -21.20 8.26
CA ARG A 30 -1.38 -20.38 8.83
C ARG A 30 -0.95 -19.74 10.15
N ASP A 31 0.31 -19.35 10.24
CA ASP A 31 0.85 -18.72 11.43
C ASP A 31 0.46 -17.24 11.42
N GLU A 32 -0.15 -16.78 12.49
CA GLU A 32 -0.59 -15.39 12.59
C GLU A 32 0.54 -14.40 12.47
N ARG A 33 1.78 -14.85 12.72
CA ARG A 33 2.95 -14.01 12.52
C ARG A 33 3.04 -13.51 11.09
N GLU A 34 2.62 -14.34 10.14
CA GLU A 34 2.65 -13.95 8.73
C GLU A 34 1.57 -12.93 8.41
N LEU A 35 0.46 -12.96 9.13
CA LEU A 35 -0.55 -11.92 9.00
C LEU A 35 -0.03 -10.58 9.52
N GLY A 36 0.80 -10.62 10.56
CA GLY A 36 1.48 -9.42 11.04
C GLY A 36 2.38 -8.82 9.98
N THR A 37 3.03 -9.68 9.20
CA THR A 37 3.86 -9.21 8.09
C THR A 37 2.98 -8.59 6.99
N ALA A 38 1.83 -9.20 6.69
CA ALA A 38 0.89 -8.63 5.73
C ALA A 38 0.44 -7.23 6.17
N TYR A 39 0.14 -7.09 7.45
CA TYR A 39 -0.25 -5.82 8.04
C TYR A 39 0.84 -4.78 7.79
N ALA A 40 2.09 -5.12 8.11
CA ALA A 40 3.20 -4.19 7.94
C ALA A 40 3.43 -3.84 6.47
N LEU A 41 3.29 -4.81 5.59
CA LEU A 41 3.50 -4.59 4.15
C LEU A 41 2.46 -3.64 3.57
N GLY A 42 1.22 -3.73 4.05
CA GLY A 42 0.18 -2.81 3.61
C GLY A 42 0.51 -1.36 3.95
N ARG A 43 0.99 -1.12 5.15
CA ARG A 43 1.40 0.22 5.56
C ARG A 43 2.62 0.69 4.78
N GLU A 44 3.56 -0.22 4.57
CA GLU A 44 4.79 0.10 3.86
C GLU A 44 4.52 0.48 2.42
N ALA A 45 3.54 -0.15 1.80
CA ALA A 45 3.16 0.17 0.43
C ALA A 45 2.72 1.63 0.31
N VAL A 46 1.97 2.13 1.30
CA VAL A 46 1.57 3.55 1.30
C VAL A 46 2.79 4.46 1.42
N SER A 47 3.71 4.12 2.31
CA SER A 47 4.94 4.91 2.46
C SER A 47 5.77 4.93 1.19
N ALA A 48 5.72 3.85 0.42
CA ALA A 48 6.43 3.74 -0.85
C ALA A 48 5.64 4.37 -2.00
N GLN A 49 4.50 4.98 -1.70
CA GLN A 49 3.66 5.67 -2.68
C GLN A 49 3.10 4.75 -3.76
N LEU A 50 2.84 3.52 -3.38
CA LEU A 50 2.20 2.58 -4.28
C LEU A 50 0.69 2.79 -4.28
N SER A 51 0.06 2.44 -5.40
CA SER A 51 -1.39 2.47 -5.50
C SER A 51 -1.98 1.16 -5.01
N VAL A 52 -3.29 1.14 -4.78
CA VAL A 52 -3.97 -0.10 -4.42
C VAL A 52 -3.87 -1.12 -5.57
N LEU A 53 -3.77 -0.63 -6.80
CA LEU A 53 -3.61 -1.52 -7.95
C LEU A 53 -2.25 -2.24 -7.90
N ASP A 54 -1.21 -1.54 -7.48
CA ASP A 54 0.11 -2.15 -7.33
C ASP A 54 0.06 -3.26 -6.29
N LEU A 55 -0.62 -3.02 -5.19
CA LEU A 55 -0.77 -4.03 -4.15
C LEU A 55 -1.57 -5.23 -4.67
N ALA A 56 -2.65 -4.96 -5.40
CA ALA A 56 -3.49 -6.02 -5.96
C ALA A 56 -2.71 -6.87 -6.97
N GLU A 57 -1.88 -6.23 -7.80
CA GLU A 57 -1.06 -6.97 -8.76
C GLU A 57 -0.04 -7.86 -8.06
N THR A 58 0.57 -7.34 -7.02
CA THR A 58 1.52 -8.11 -6.22
C THR A 58 0.85 -9.36 -5.64
N HIS A 59 -0.35 -9.18 -5.09
CA HIS A 59 -1.12 -10.29 -4.55
C HIS A 59 -1.54 -11.28 -5.64
N HIS A 60 -2.00 -10.75 -6.76
CA HIS A 60 -2.46 -11.59 -7.87
C HIS A 60 -1.34 -12.49 -8.38
N ASP A 61 -0.14 -11.93 -8.54
CA ASP A 61 1.00 -12.72 -8.97
C ASP A 61 1.33 -13.81 -7.96
N ALA A 62 1.24 -13.50 -6.68
CA ALA A 62 1.55 -14.48 -5.64
C ALA A 62 0.55 -15.62 -5.62
N ILE A 63 -0.75 -15.32 -5.75
CA ILE A 63 -1.76 -16.38 -5.71
C ILE A 63 -1.71 -17.22 -6.98
N ARG A 64 -1.44 -16.61 -8.13
CA ARG A 64 -1.30 -17.38 -9.37
C ARG A 64 -0.16 -18.38 -9.25
N ALA A 65 0.96 -17.95 -8.71
CA ALA A 65 2.10 -18.87 -8.54
C ALA A 65 1.74 -20.02 -7.61
N ALA A 66 1.06 -19.73 -6.52
CA ALA A 66 0.67 -20.76 -5.56
C ALA A 66 -0.30 -21.76 -6.19
N LEU A 67 -1.30 -21.27 -6.91
CA LEU A 67 -2.30 -22.15 -7.51
C LEU A 67 -1.75 -22.99 -8.64
N SER A 68 -0.80 -22.44 -9.40
CA SER A 68 -0.24 -23.18 -10.54
C SER A 68 0.59 -24.39 -10.11
N GLU A 69 1.03 -24.41 -8.86
CA GLU A 69 1.82 -25.51 -8.35
C GLU A 69 1.00 -26.53 -7.58
N GLU A 70 -0.28 -26.29 -7.41
CA GLU A 70 -1.12 -27.17 -6.62
C GLU A 70 -2.08 -27.94 -7.52
N PRO A 71 -1.89 -29.25 -7.68
CA PRO A 71 -2.74 -30.04 -8.56
C PRO A 71 -4.09 -30.42 -7.94
N ASP A 72 -4.20 -30.44 -6.61
CA ASP A 72 -5.42 -30.88 -5.96
C ASP A 72 -6.45 -29.76 -5.90
N ALA A 73 -7.67 -30.05 -6.40
CA ALA A 73 -8.72 -29.03 -6.49
C ALA A 73 -9.19 -28.56 -5.14
N GLU A 74 -9.31 -29.48 -4.17
CA GLU A 74 -9.74 -29.10 -2.83
C GLU A 74 -8.70 -28.24 -2.16
N ARG A 75 -7.45 -28.58 -2.33
CA ARG A 75 -6.35 -27.81 -1.78
C ARG A 75 -6.31 -26.41 -2.41
N ARG A 76 -6.57 -26.31 -3.72
CA ARG A 76 -6.62 -25.00 -4.37
C ARG A 76 -7.72 -24.13 -3.77
N THR A 77 -8.88 -24.71 -3.46
CA THR A 77 -9.95 -23.95 -2.81
C THR A 77 -9.51 -23.43 -1.45
N GLU A 78 -8.84 -24.26 -0.67
CA GLU A 78 -8.31 -23.83 0.63
C GLU A 78 -7.30 -22.70 0.47
N LEU A 79 -6.44 -22.80 -0.54
CA LEU A 79 -5.44 -21.76 -0.77
C LEU A 79 -6.08 -20.43 -1.13
N VAL A 80 -7.14 -20.45 -1.94
CA VAL A 80 -7.85 -19.24 -2.30
C VAL A 80 -8.44 -18.57 -1.05
N GLN A 81 -9.04 -19.36 -0.17
CA GLN A 81 -9.61 -18.81 1.06
C GLN A 81 -8.54 -18.23 1.97
N ALA A 82 -7.44 -18.94 2.14
CA ALA A 82 -6.34 -18.45 2.95
C ALA A 82 -5.71 -17.20 2.35
N ALA A 83 -5.62 -17.17 1.02
CA ALA A 83 -5.08 -15.99 0.33
C ALA A 83 -5.92 -14.75 0.59
N GLY A 84 -7.25 -14.93 0.63
CA GLY A 84 -8.15 -13.82 0.92
C GLY A 84 -7.92 -13.22 2.30
N VAL A 85 -7.66 -14.06 3.28
CA VAL A 85 -7.38 -13.59 4.64
C VAL A 85 -6.10 -12.76 4.67
N PHE A 86 -5.05 -13.25 4.00
CA PHE A 86 -3.78 -12.53 3.93
C PHE A 86 -3.95 -11.18 3.24
N PHE A 87 -4.62 -11.19 2.08
CA PHE A 87 -4.80 -9.97 1.32
C PHE A 87 -5.63 -8.94 2.07
N ASN A 88 -6.69 -9.41 2.75
CA ASN A 88 -7.52 -8.51 3.54
C ASN A 88 -6.71 -7.80 4.62
N GLU A 89 -5.76 -8.51 5.22
CA GLU A 89 -4.93 -7.91 6.25
C GLU A 89 -4.05 -6.81 5.65
N ALA A 90 -3.41 -7.08 4.53
CA ALA A 90 -2.57 -6.08 3.85
C ALA A 90 -3.42 -4.92 3.33
N LEU A 91 -4.57 -5.24 2.74
CA LEU A 91 -5.43 -4.22 2.15
C LEU A 91 -6.02 -3.31 3.22
N SER A 92 -6.41 -3.87 4.36
CA SER A 92 -6.99 -3.09 5.47
C SER A 92 -6.00 -2.04 5.97
N THR A 93 -4.75 -2.45 6.19
CA THR A 93 -3.76 -1.50 6.67
C THR A 93 -3.34 -0.53 5.60
N PHE A 94 -3.34 -0.96 4.33
CA PHE A 94 -3.11 -0.05 3.22
C PHE A 94 -4.18 1.04 3.21
N GLU A 95 -5.45 0.65 3.34
CA GLU A 95 -6.53 1.62 3.28
C GLU A 95 -6.47 2.61 4.43
N ILE A 96 -6.22 2.12 5.65
CA ILE A 96 -6.15 2.98 6.81
C ILE A 96 -4.99 3.97 6.68
N ALA A 97 -3.81 3.48 6.30
CA ALA A 97 -2.64 4.34 6.13
C ALA A 97 -2.83 5.34 4.99
N HIS A 98 -3.43 4.89 3.90
CA HIS A 98 -3.67 5.74 2.73
C HIS A 98 -4.66 6.85 3.07
N ARG A 99 -5.71 6.52 3.81
CA ARG A 99 -6.69 7.51 4.25
C ARG A 99 -6.04 8.53 5.17
N GLY A 100 -5.25 8.08 6.14
CA GLY A 100 -4.54 8.97 7.04
C GLY A 100 -3.58 9.90 6.30
N TYR A 101 -2.86 9.35 5.32
CA TYR A 101 -1.95 10.15 4.51
C TYR A 101 -2.72 11.24 3.77
N HIS A 102 -3.87 10.90 3.18
CA HIS A 102 -4.69 11.89 2.49
C HIS A 102 -5.24 12.94 3.41
N GLU A 103 -5.65 12.56 4.61
CA GLU A 103 -6.16 13.51 5.59
C GLU A 103 -5.08 14.52 5.99
N VAL A 104 -3.88 14.02 6.24
CA VAL A 104 -2.76 14.91 6.59
C VAL A 104 -2.45 15.86 5.45
N GLN A 105 -2.45 15.36 4.22
CA GLN A 105 -2.19 16.20 3.06
C GLN A 105 -3.27 17.25 2.86
N GLU A 106 -4.52 16.87 3.08
CA GLU A 106 -5.65 17.78 2.94
C GLU A 106 -5.58 18.90 3.99
N VAL A 107 -5.26 18.55 5.23
CA VAL A 107 -5.11 19.55 6.28
C VAL A 107 -3.96 20.50 5.93
N ALA A 108 -2.83 19.98 5.49
CA ALA A 108 -1.69 20.82 5.13
C ALA A 108 -2.06 21.75 3.97
N ARG A 109 -2.81 21.26 2.99
CA ARG A 109 -3.23 22.08 1.86
C ARG A 109 -4.16 23.21 2.32
N LEU A 110 -5.11 22.89 3.18
CA LEU A 110 -6.04 23.89 3.70
C LEU A 110 -5.30 24.92 4.55
N GLU A 111 -4.35 24.50 5.35
CA GLU A 111 -3.55 25.45 6.14
C GLU A 111 -2.74 26.37 5.24
N HIS A 112 -2.18 25.83 4.17
CA HIS A 112 -1.42 26.63 3.23
C HIS A 112 -2.32 27.67 2.55
N GLU A 113 -3.51 27.26 2.11
CA GLU A 113 -4.46 28.18 1.48
C GLU A 113 -4.88 29.28 2.45
N HIS A 114 -5.12 28.90 3.72
CA HIS A 114 -5.51 29.87 4.72
C HIS A 114 -4.40 30.90 4.95
N ALA A 115 -3.16 30.43 5.03
CA ALA A 115 -2.01 31.33 5.21
C ALA A 115 -1.86 32.27 4.02
N MET A 116 -2.09 31.77 2.81
CA MET A 116 -2.03 32.59 1.61
C MET A 116 -3.12 33.66 1.61
N GLN A 117 -4.32 33.29 2.04
CA GLN A 117 -5.43 34.25 2.13
C GLN A 117 -5.14 35.34 3.16
N LEU A 118 -4.64 34.97 4.32
CA LEU A 118 -4.27 35.95 5.34
C LEU A 118 -3.21 36.90 4.86
N ARG A 119 -2.22 36.38 4.14
CA ARG A 119 -1.16 37.20 3.59
C ARG A 119 -1.70 38.21 2.57
N ALA A 120 -2.60 37.75 1.70
CA ALA A 120 -3.19 38.60 0.69
C ALA A 120 -4.01 39.73 1.34
N LEU A 121 -4.76 39.41 2.39
CA LEU A 121 -5.54 40.42 3.10
C LEU A 121 -4.63 41.44 3.78
N THR A 122 -3.55 40.98 4.36
CA THR A 122 -2.60 41.89 5.00
C THR A 122 -1.98 42.84 3.99
N GLU A 123 -1.62 42.32 2.83
CA GLU A 123 -1.06 43.20 1.78
C GLU A 123 -2.07 44.16 1.23
N ALA A 124 -3.31 43.70 1.06
CA ALA A 124 -4.38 44.59 0.56
C ALA A 124 -4.70 45.73 1.50
N SER A 125 -4.51 45.53 2.81
CA SER A 125 -4.80 46.57 3.79
C SER A 125 -3.61 47.44 4.15
N ARG A 126 -2.46 47.25 3.50
CA ARG A 126 -1.30 48.09 3.74
C ARG A 126 -1.55 49.52 3.26
N PRO A 127 -1.18 50.50 4.04
CA PRO A 127 -1.29 51.85 3.57
C PRO A 127 -0.36 52.13 2.41
N ARG A 128 -0.80 52.88 1.45
CA ARG A 128 0.06 53.28 0.34
C ARG A 128 0.88 54.47 0.74
N ALA A 129 2.13 54.43 0.39
CA ALA A 129 3.04 55.55 0.69
C ALA A 129 2.79 56.73 -0.18
#